data_c2e71c0efdc895c8c4d2bae53f21c9bf
#
_entry.id   c2e71c0efdc895c8c4d2bae53f21c9bf
#
_cell.length_a   1.000
_cell.length_b   1.000
_cell.length_c   1.000
_cell.angle_alpha   90.00
_cell.angle_beta   90.00
_cell.angle_gamma   90.00
#
_symmetry.space_group_name_H-M   'P 1'
#
loop_
_entity.id
_entity.type
_entity.pdbx_description
1 polymer ?
#
loop_
_entity_poly.entity_id
_entity_poly.type
_entity_poly.pdbx_seq_one_letter_code
_entity_poly.pdbx_strand_id
1 'polypeptide(L)'
;MPNLIDIILREMELRNYSQKTIKAYTRVVKDIFSFYKRPPRDLSEEEIKNFLYAKQKQGLSSQTIALYANALNFVYTKIYKCPNYVKIHHPKQAKRLPIILSREEIKALIVGTKNLKHRMILALTYASGLRVSETVKLRVQDIDLSALTLIVRQGKGKKDRLSVISNNLTSELQQLMAGKKGSDYLFTSERW
;
A
#
# COMPACT_ATOMS: atom_id res chain seq x y z
N MET A 1 -12.24 29.40 8.48
CA MET A 1 -12.84 28.39 7.61
C MET A 1 -11.87 27.19 7.53
N PRO A 2 -12.34 25.95 7.58
CA PRO A 2 -11.45 24.81 7.46
C PRO A 2 -10.73 24.83 6.12
N ASN A 3 -9.42 24.53 6.13
CA ASN A 3 -8.62 24.45 4.91
C ASN A 3 -9.15 23.31 4.02
N LEU A 4 -9.05 23.43 2.69
CA LEU A 4 -9.46 22.38 1.75
C LEU A 4 -8.89 21.00 2.13
N ILE A 5 -7.64 20.95 2.61
CA ILE A 5 -6.99 19.71 3.04
C ILE A 5 -7.75 19.10 4.23
N ASP A 6 -8.18 19.89 5.20
CA ASP A 6 -8.91 19.40 6.38
C ASP A 6 -10.28 18.83 5.99
N ILE A 7 -10.94 19.45 5.02
CA ILE A 7 -12.21 18.97 4.47
C ILE A 7 -11.99 17.60 3.78
N ILE A 8 -10.95 17.48 2.96
CA ILE A 8 -10.59 16.24 2.27
C ILE A 8 -10.26 15.13 3.27
N LEU A 9 -9.45 15.43 4.28
CA LEU A 9 -9.08 14.48 5.33
C LEU A 9 -10.33 13.93 6.02
N ARG A 10 -11.19 14.82 6.52
CA ARG A 10 -12.43 14.45 7.20
C ARG A 10 -13.33 13.58 6.32
N GLU A 11 -13.56 13.97 5.08
CA GLU A 11 -14.43 13.24 4.16
C GLU A 11 -13.88 11.85 3.82
N MET A 12 -12.56 11.73 3.64
CA MET A 12 -11.92 10.45 3.37
C MET A 12 -11.88 9.54 4.60
N GLU A 13 -11.69 10.09 5.80
CA GLU A 13 -11.74 9.32 7.05
C GLU A 13 -13.15 8.78 7.32
N LEU A 14 -14.18 9.59 7.16
CA LEU A 14 -15.58 9.16 7.26
C LEU A 14 -15.92 8.01 6.30
N ARG A 15 -15.26 7.97 5.13
CA ARG A 15 -15.40 6.89 4.14
C ARG A 15 -14.44 5.73 4.35
N ASN A 16 -13.73 5.68 5.48
CA ASN A 16 -12.76 4.62 5.79
C ASN A 16 -11.65 4.41 4.75
N TYR A 17 -11.20 5.47 4.08
CA TYR A 17 -10.03 5.37 3.21
C TYR A 17 -8.76 5.05 4.02
N SER A 18 -7.83 4.31 3.41
CA SER A 18 -6.56 4.02 4.06
C SER A 18 -5.73 5.30 4.22
N GLN A 19 -4.93 5.40 5.28
CA GLN A 19 -4.02 6.53 5.50
C GLN A 19 -3.07 6.75 4.32
N LYS A 20 -2.66 5.67 3.65
CA LYS A 20 -1.84 5.74 2.44
C LYS A 20 -2.58 6.43 1.29
N THR A 21 -3.87 6.12 1.10
CA THR A 21 -4.71 6.75 0.07
C THR A 21 -4.95 8.22 0.39
N ILE A 22 -5.23 8.53 1.66
CA ILE A 22 -5.44 9.91 2.13
C ILE A 22 -4.19 10.76 1.85
N LYS A 23 -2.99 10.28 2.24
CA LYS A 23 -1.72 10.96 1.97
C LYS A 23 -1.47 11.16 0.46
N ALA A 24 -1.81 10.17 -0.35
CA ALA A 24 -1.63 10.27 -1.80
C ALA A 24 -2.56 11.33 -2.41
N TYR A 25 -3.84 11.36 -2.01
CA TYR A 25 -4.82 12.33 -2.54
C TYR A 25 -4.50 13.76 -2.08
N THR A 26 -4.17 13.94 -0.82
CA THR A 26 -3.79 15.27 -0.30
C THR A 26 -2.51 15.80 -0.96
N ARG A 27 -1.55 14.92 -1.30
CA ARG A 27 -0.37 15.31 -2.07
C ARG A 27 -0.75 15.83 -3.46
N VAL A 28 -1.64 15.15 -4.18
CA VAL A 28 -2.10 15.59 -5.51
C VAL A 28 -2.73 16.98 -5.44
N VAL A 29 -3.55 17.25 -4.42
CA VAL A 29 -4.18 18.57 -4.23
C VAL A 29 -3.15 19.66 -3.95
N LYS A 30 -2.12 19.34 -3.15
CA LYS A 30 -0.99 20.27 -2.93
C LYS A 30 -0.20 20.52 -4.21
N ASP A 31 0.02 19.49 -5.01
CA ASP A 31 0.78 19.57 -6.27
C ASP A 31 0.07 20.47 -7.30
N ILE A 32 -1.26 20.33 -7.48
CA ILE A 32 -2.00 21.17 -8.42
C ILE A 32 -2.09 22.62 -7.93
N PHE A 33 -2.26 22.83 -6.61
CA PHE A 33 -2.21 24.17 -6.03
C PHE A 33 -0.83 24.82 -6.22
N SER A 34 0.25 24.06 -6.01
CA SER A 34 1.61 24.57 -6.23
C SER A 34 1.90 24.90 -7.68
N PHE A 35 1.26 24.18 -8.62
CA PHE A 35 1.43 24.40 -10.07
C PHE A 35 0.75 25.67 -10.53
N TYR A 36 -0.51 25.89 -10.14
CA TYR A 36 -1.31 27.05 -10.61
C TYR A 36 -1.29 28.24 -9.63
N LYS A 37 -0.86 28.06 -8.38
CA LYS A 37 -0.94 29.07 -7.32
C LYS A 37 -2.36 29.62 -7.09
N ARG A 38 -3.36 28.82 -7.49
CA ARG A 38 -4.81 29.13 -7.35
C ARG A 38 -5.52 27.91 -6.74
N PRO A 39 -6.64 28.13 -6.03
CA PRO A 39 -7.45 27.03 -5.52
C PRO A 39 -7.93 26.12 -6.65
N PRO A 40 -7.93 24.79 -6.48
CA PRO A 40 -8.42 23.87 -7.49
C PRO A 40 -9.86 24.15 -7.94
N ARG A 41 -10.67 24.77 -7.10
CA ARG A 41 -12.06 25.14 -7.42
C ARG A 41 -12.16 26.11 -8.59
N ASP A 42 -11.16 26.96 -8.76
CA ASP A 42 -11.16 28.04 -9.75
C ASP A 42 -10.50 27.63 -11.08
N LEU A 43 -10.13 26.35 -11.20
CA LEU A 43 -9.49 25.81 -12.40
C LEU A 43 -10.56 25.27 -13.36
N SER A 44 -10.39 25.56 -14.65
CA SER A 44 -11.20 24.98 -15.71
C SER A 44 -10.85 23.51 -15.98
N GLU A 45 -11.74 22.80 -16.68
CA GLU A 45 -11.48 21.42 -17.12
C GLU A 45 -10.20 21.31 -17.95
N GLU A 46 -9.98 22.31 -18.83
CA GLU A 46 -8.80 22.34 -19.69
C GLU A 46 -7.50 22.52 -18.89
N GLU A 47 -7.51 23.38 -17.88
CA GLU A 47 -6.36 23.55 -16.98
C GLU A 47 -6.04 22.27 -16.24
N ILE A 48 -7.05 21.51 -15.78
CA ILE A 48 -6.84 20.22 -15.12
C ILE A 48 -6.21 19.21 -16.08
N LYS A 49 -6.68 19.15 -17.33
CA LYS A 49 -6.10 18.30 -18.37
C LYS A 49 -4.65 18.69 -18.66
N ASN A 50 -4.38 20.00 -18.77
CA ASN A 50 -3.04 20.52 -19.00
C ASN A 50 -2.08 20.20 -17.83
N PHE A 51 -2.56 20.25 -16.59
CA PHE A 51 -1.78 19.80 -15.42
C PHE A 51 -1.40 18.32 -15.51
N LEU A 52 -2.37 17.45 -15.81
CA LEU A 52 -2.11 16.02 -15.96
C LEU A 52 -1.16 15.72 -17.12
N TYR A 53 -1.32 16.44 -18.22
CA TYR A 53 -0.41 16.32 -19.37
C TYR A 53 1.02 16.80 -19.03
N ALA A 54 1.15 17.92 -18.31
CA ALA A 54 2.46 18.39 -17.83
C ALA A 54 3.13 17.35 -16.91
N LYS A 55 2.36 16.71 -16.02
CA LYS A 55 2.88 15.62 -15.15
C LYS A 55 3.31 14.40 -15.97
N GLN A 56 2.57 14.05 -17.02
CA GLN A 56 2.95 12.97 -17.92
C GLN A 56 4.26 13.31 -18.68
N LYS A 57 4.42 14.53 -19.15
CA LYS A 57 5.65 15.00 -19.81
C LYS A 57 6.86 15.02 -18.87
N GLN A 58 6.63 15.21 -17.55
CA GLN A 58 7.66 15.07 -16.52
C GLN A 58 8.08 13.61 -16.27
N GLY A 59 7.56 12.64 -17.01
CA GLY A 59 7.91 11.22 -16.89
C GLY A 59 7.15 10.43 -15.84
N LEU A 60 6.06 10.96 -15.28
CA LEU A 60 5.24 10.18 -14.36
C LEU A 60 4.58 8.99 -15.08
N SER A 61 4.57 7.82 -14.42
CA SER A 61 3.96 6.63 -14.97
C SER A 61 2.45 6.79 -15.18
N SER A 62 1.89 6.05 -16.15
CA SER A 62 0.44 6.04 -16.40
C SER A 62 -0.39 5.68 -15.15
N GLN A 63 0.14 4.84 -14.26
CA GLN A 63 -0.50 4.50 -12.99
C GLN A 63 -0.52 5.69 -12.04
N THR A 64 0.55 6.48 -12.01
CA THR A 64 0.61 7.70 -11.20
C THR A 64 -0.34 8.76 -11.75
N ILE A 65 -0.41 8.94 -13.07
CA ILE A 65 -1.38 9.84 -13.69
C ILE A 65 -2.83 9.40 -13.39
N ALA A 66 -3.12 8.10 -13.43
CA ALA A 66 -4.42 7.59 -13.02
C ALA A 66 -4.74 7.88 -11.54
N LEU A 67 -3.75 7.81 -10.65
CA LEU A 67 -3.91 8.22 -9.25
C LEU A 67 -4.25 9.72 -9.14
N TYR A 68 -3.55 10.58 -9.89
CA TYR A 68 -3.83 12.01 -9.94
C TYR A 68 -5.25 12.28 -10.43
N ALA A 69 -5.66 11.63 -11.52
CA ALA A 69 -7.00 11.72 -12.05
C ALA A 69 -8.07 11.31 -11.03
N ASN A 70 -7.87 10.19 -10.33
CA ASN A 70 -8.78 9.72 -9.28
C ASN A 70 -8.88 10.69 -8.11
N ALA A 71 -7.75 11.25 -7.66
CA ALA A 71 -7.73 12.20 -6.56
C ALA A 71 -8.49 13.50 -6.93
N LEU A 72 -8.25 14.04 -8.12
CA LEU A 72 -8.95 15.22 -8.62
C LEU A 72 -10.45 14.93 -8.80
N ASN A 73 -10.80 13.80 -9.42
CA ASN A 73 -12.21 13.39 -9.54
C ASN A 73 -12.89 13.30 -8.16
N PHE A 74 -12.23 12.76 -7.16
CA PHE A 74 -12.76 12.73 -5.79
C PHE A 74 -13.03 14.14 -5.26
N VAL A 75 -12.11 15.08 -5.43
CA VAL A 75 -12.26 16.45 -4.96
C VAL A 75 -13.45 17.13 -5.66
N TYR A 76 -13.51 17.05 -6.98
CA TYR A 76 -14.59 17.71 -7.73
C TYR A 76 -15.95 17.07 -7.48
N THR A 77 -16.04 15.74 -7.41
CA THR A 77 -17.34 15.06 -7.24
C THR A 77 -17.82 15.03 -5.78
N LYS A 78 -16.92 14.83 -4.82
CA LYS A 78 -17.30 14.60 -3.41
C LYS A 78 -17.17 15.85 -2.54
N ILE A 79 -16.20 16.72 -2.83
CA ILE A 79 -15.98 17.93 -2.03
C ILE A 79 -16.71 19.12 -2.65
N TYR A 80 -16.49 19.37 -3.94
CA TYR A 80 -17.12 20.51 -4.65
C TYR A 80 -18.52 20.21 -5.17
N LYS A 81 -18.94 18.92 -5.15
CA LYS A 81 -20.26 18.45 -5.63
C LYS A 81 -20.54 18.82 -7.09
N CYS A 82 -19.50 18.81 -7.93
CA CYS A 82 -19.57 19.09 -9.37
C CYS A 82 -19.32 17.78 -10.15
N PRO A 83 -20.28 16.84 -10.25
CA PRO A 83 -20.04 15.48 -10.75
C PRO A 83 -19.67 15.41 -12.24
N ASN A 84 -20.03 16.42 -13.02
CA ASN A 84 -19.79 16.48 -14.47
C ASN A 84 -18.66 17.43 -14.85
N TYR A 85 -17.92 17.95 -13.88
CA TYR A 85 -16.95 19.01 -14.12
C TYR A 85 -15.72 18.54 -14.90
N VAL A 86 -15.25 17.31 -14.69
CA VAL A 86 -14.08 16.78 -15.39
C VAL A 86 -14.27 15.30 -15.70
N LYS A 87 -14.43 14.96 -16.98
CA LYS A 87 -14.31 13.59 -17.47
C LYS A 87 -12.84 13.28 -17.73
N ILE A 88 -12.10 12.91 -16.67
CA ILE A 88 -10.71 12.51 -16.81
C ILE A 88 -10.66 11.09 -17.34
N HIS A 89 -10.21 10.91 -18.58
CA HIS A 89 -9.96 9.60 -19.15
C HIS A 89 -8.68 9.03 -18.55
N HIS A 90 -8.78 7.81 -18.02
CA HIS A 90 -7.59 7.13 -17.52
C HIS A 90 -6.67 6.74 -18.68
N PRO A 91 -5.36 7.00 -18.58
CA PRO A 91 -4.43 6.56 -19.61
C PRO A 91 -4.47 5.04 -19.73
N LYS A 92 -4.42 4.53 -20.97
CA LYS A 92 -4.29 3.10 -21.22
C LYS A 92 -3.02 2.60 -20.55
N GLN A 93 -3.15 1.62 -19.68
CA GLN A 93 -2.01 0.98 -19.02
C GLN A 93 -1.47 -0.13 -19.89
N ALA A 94 -0.17 -0.09 -20.16
CA ALA A 94 0.50 -1.24 -20.75
C ALA A 94 0.46 -2.40 -19.73
N LYS A 95 -0.27 -3.45 -20.05
CA LYS A 95 -0.30 -4.69 -19.25
C LYS A 95 1.03 -5.44 -19.48
N ARG A 96 2.03 -5.16 -18.65
CA ARG A 96 3.23 -6.00 -18.59
C ARG A 96 2.97 -7.10 -17.57
N LEU A 97 3.16 -8.35 -17.98
CA LEU A 97 3.15 -9.46 -17.04
C LEU A 97 4.34 -9.30 -16.07
N PRO A 98 4.12 -9.53 -14.77
CA PRO A 98 5.22 -9.51 -13.82
C PRO A 98 6.18 -10.66 -14.13
N ILE A 99 7.47 -10.44 -13.88
CA ILE A 99 8.47 -11.51 -13.91
C ILE A 99 8.17 -12.42 -12.71
N ILE A 100 7.94 -13.69 -12.98
CA ILE A 100 7.66 -14.70 -11.96
C ILE A 100 8.94 -15.52 -11.79
N LEU A 101 9.47 -15.55 -10.58
CA LEU A 101 10.62 -16.37 -10.24
C LEU A 101 10.22 -17.87 -10.19
N SER A 102 11.10 -18.73 -10.66
CA SER A 102 10.96 -20.19 -10.52
C SER A 102 11.11 -20.60 -9.04
N ARG A 103 10.72 -21.83 -8.73
CA ARG A 103 10.89 -22.39 -7.38
C ARG A 103 12.36 -22.48 -6.98
N GLU A 104 13.22 -22.83 -7.92
CA GLU A 104 14.67 -22.93 -7.76
C GLU A 104 15.28 -21.57 -7.45
N GLU A 105 14.89 -20.53 -8.16
CA GLU A 105 15.35 -19.15 -7.90
C GLU A 105 14.88 -18.66 -6.53
N ILE A 106 13.64 -18.93 -6.14
CA ILE A 106 13.13 -18.56 -4.81
C ILE A 106 13.89 -19.31 -3.72
N LYS A 107 14.14 -20.62 -3.90
CA LYS A 107 14.92 -21.42 -2.97
C LYS A 107 16.35 -20.87 -2.83
N ALA A 108 17.00 -20.56 -3.94
CA ALA A 108 18.34 -19.97 -3.95
C ALA A 108 18.38 -18.62 -3.22
N LEU A 109 17.36 -17.77 -3.43
CA LEU A 109 17.23 -16.48 -2.76
C LEU A 109 17.09 -16.65 -1.23
N ILE A 110 16.24 -17.58 -0.78
CA ILE A 110 16.02 -17.84 0.65
C ILE A 110 17.29 -18.38 1.29
N VAL A 111 17.91 -19.40 0.70
CA VAL A 111 19.13 -20.05 1.22
C VAL A 111 20.32 -19.06 1.21
N GLY A 112 20.45 -18.25 0.18
CA GLY A 112 21.52 -17.24 0.06
C GLY A 112 21.38 -16.09 1.06
N THR A 113 20.22 -15.94 1.73
CA THR A 113 20.01 -14.87 2.70
C THR A 113 20.59 -15.25 4.06
N LYS A 114 21.75 -14.66 4.43
CA LYS A 114 22.49 -15.00 5.67
C LYS A 114 21.76 -14.58 6.95
N ASN A 115 21.10 -13.39 6.95
CA ASN A 115 20.39 -12.92 8.12
C ASN A 115 19.11 -13.73 8.35
N LEU A 116 19.01 -14.40 9.50
CA LEU A 116 17.87 -15.27 9.85
C LEU A 116 16.52 -14.54 9.74
N LYS A 117 16.42 -13.32 10.26
CA LYS A 117 15.19 -12.53 10.21
C LYS A 117 14.75 -12.25 8.77
N HIS A 118 15.67 -11.82 7.90
CA HIS A 118 15.36 -11.55 6.50
C HIS A 118 15.01 -12.84 5.75
N ARG A 119 15.76 -13.91 5.99
CA ARG A 119 15.47 -15.23 5.42
C ARG A 119 14.07 -15.70 5.79
N MET A 120 13.68 -15.56 7.06
CA MET A 120 12.36 -15.97 7.54
C MET A 120 11.24 -15.06 7.02
N ILE A 121 11.47 -13.76 6.82
CA ILE A 121 10.51 -12.89 6.15
C ILE A 121 10.23 -13.40 4.73
N LEU A 122 11.28 -13.73 3.96
CA LEU A 122 11.14 -14.24 2.60
C LEU A 122 10.43 -15.61 2.59
N ALA A 123 10.92 -16.55 3.40
CA ALA A 123 10.39 -17.90 3.47
C ALA A 123 8.92 -17.93 3.89
N LEU A 124 8.56 -17.19 4.94
CA LEU A 124 7.18 -17.14 5.44
C LEU A 124 6.26 -16.42 4.46
N THR A 125 6.73 -15.32 3.84
CA THR A 125 5.96 -14.60 2.81
C THR A 125 5.61 -15.53 1.64
N TYR A 126 6.58 -16.31 1.18
CA TYR A 126 6.37 -17.26 0.07
C TYR A 126 5.51 -18.45 0.48
N ALA A 127 5.85 -19.14 1.57
CA ALA A 127 5.16 -20.35 2.00
C ALA A 127 3.71 -20.12 2.41
N SER A 128 3.42 -18.99 3.05
CA SER A 128 2.08 -18.65 3.56
C SER A 128 1.28 -17.70 2.65
N GLY A 129 1.81 -17.31 1.49
CA GLY A 129 1.14 -16.39 0.57
C GLY A 129 0.82 -15.02 1.17
N LEU A 130 1.71 -14.52 2.02
CA LEU A 130 1.52 -13.24 2.70
C LEU A 130 2.00 -12.07 1.85
N ARG A 131 1.40 -10.90 2.06
CA ARG A 131 1.98 -9.65 1.57
C ARG A 131 3.13 -9.22 2.51
N VAL A 132 4.16 -8.58 1.97
CA VAL A 132 5.29 -8.07 2.79
C VAL A 132 4.79 -7.25 3.99
N SER A 133 3.78 -6.39 3.77
CA SER A 133 3.19 -5.58 4.85
C SER A 133 2.40 -6.38 5.89
N GLU A 134 1.94 -7.57 5.56
CA GLU A 134 1.29 -8.50 6.48
C GLU A 134 2.36 -9.25 7.28
N THR A 135 3.39 -9.77 6.60
CA THR A 135 4.49 -10.51 7.24
C THR A 135 5.20 -9.67 8.31
N VAL A 136 5.56 -8.42 8.00
CA VAL A 136 6.28 -7.57 8.97
C VAL A 136 5.42 -7.11 10.15
N LYS A 137 4.11 -7.27 10.07
CA LYS A 137 3.17 -6.93 11.15
C LYS A 137 2.74 -8.14 11.99
N LEU A 138 3.19 -9.35 11.66
CA LEU A 138 2.86 -10.54 12.45
C LEU A 138 3.36 -10.38 13.87
N ARG A 139 2.51 -10.78 14.81
CA ARG A 139 2.85 -10.89 16.23
C ARG A 139 3.05 -12.36 16.59
N VAL A 140 3.76 -12.60 17.68
CA VAL A 140 4.00 -13.96 18.20
C VAL A 140 2.67 -14.69 18.43
N GLN A 141 1.67 -14.00 19.02
CA GLN A 141 0.34 -14.58 19.30
C GLN A 141 -0.49 -14.92 18.04
N ASP A 142 -0.06 -14.46 16.87
CA ASP A 142 -0.76 -14.75 15.61
C ASP A 142 -0.30 -16.08 14.99
N ILE A 143 0.68 -16.77 15.62
CA ILE A 143 1.31 -17.98 15.11
C ILE A 143 0.94 -19.14 16.01
N ASP A 144 0.37 -20.20 15.43
CA ASP A 144 0.15 -21.47 16.06
C ASP A 144 1.02 -22.53 15.36
N LEU A 145 2.13 -22.90 16.02
CA LEU A 145 3.06 -23.88 15.47
C LEU A 145 2.55 -25.31 15.60
N SER A 146 1.62 -25.58 16.53
CA SER A 146 1.03 -26.91 16.70
C SER A 146 -0.01 -27.20 15.61
N ALA A 147 -0.82 -26.21 15.26
CA ALA A 147 -1.79 -26.30 14.18
C ALA A 147 -1.17 -25.96 12.80
N LEU A 148 0.07 -25.52 12.74
CA LEU A 148 0.74 -25.02 11.52
C LEU A 148 -0.05 -23.92 10.83
N THR A 149 -0.62 -23.00 11.60
CA THR A 149 -1.43 -21.89 11.09
C THR A 149 -0.97 -20.55 11.62
N LEU A 150 -1.33 -19.50 10.89
CA LEU A 150 -1.15 -18.12 11.34
C LEU A 150 -2.38 -17.25 10.98
N ILE A 151 -2.61 -16.24 11.81
CA ILE A 151 -3.68 -15.27 11.61
C ILE A 151 -3.10 -13.99 10.99
N VAL A 152 -3.59 -13.63 9.82
CA VAL A 152 -3.31 -12.32 9.22
C VAL A 152 -4.37 -11.34 9.67
N ARG A 153 -4.00 -10.40 10.55
CA ARG A 153 -4.92 -9.37 11.04
C ARG A 153 -4.92 -8.16 10.13
N GLN A 154 -6.12 -7.59 9.92
CA GLN A 154 -6.33 -6.36 9.15
C GLN A 154 -5.62 -6.38 7.78
N GLY A 155 -5.75 -7.47 7.05
CA GLY A 155 -5.27 -7.60 5.68
C GLY A 155 -5.91 -6.57 4.73
N LYS A 156 -5.81 -6.78 3.42
CA LYS A 156 -6.43 -5.88 2.42
C LYS A 156 -7.94 -5.77 2.69
N GLY A 157 -8.41 -4.54 2.88
CA GLY A 157 -9.81 -4.26 3.22
C GLY A 157 -10.15 -4.47 4.70
N LYS A 158 -9.16 -4.49 5.60
CA LYS A 158 -9.33 -4.71 7.05
C LYS A 158 -9.97 -6.06 7.39
N LYS A 159 -9.78 -7.09 6.54
CA LYS A 159 -10.29 -8.44 6.78
C LYS A 159 -9.20 -9.32 7.37
N ASP A 160 -9.56 -10.08 8.40
CA ASP A 160 -8.70 -11.10 8.97
C ASP A 160 -8.83 -12.39 8.15
N ARG A 161 -7.76 -13.16 8.08
CA ARG A 161 -7.76 -14.50 7.46
C ARG A 161 -6.76 -15.42 8.12
N LEU A 162 -7.04 -16.71 8.07
CA LEU A 162 -6.08 -17.75 8.39
C LEU A 162 -5.18 -18.03 7.18
N SER A 163 -3.94 -18.42 7.45
CA SER A 163 -3.02 -18.95 6.46
C SER A 163 -2.22 -20.10 7.09
N VAL A 164 -1.55 -20.89 6.25
CA VAL A 164 -0.79 -22.07 6.67
C VAL A 164 0.68 -21.74 6.85
N ILE A 165 1.34 -22.50 7.74
CA ILE A 165 2.78 -22.47 7.95
C ILE A 165 3.37 -23.79 7.43
N SER A 166 4.47 -23.72 6.69
CA SER A 166 5.22 -24.91 6.31
C SER A 166 5.92 -25.50 7.56
N ASN A 167 5.80 -26.81 7.73
CA ASN A 167 6.46 -27.51 8.84
C ASN A 167 8.00 -27.27 8.87
N ASN A 168 8.60 -27.08 7.69
CA ASN A 168 10.05 -26.80 7.58
C ASN A 168 10.49 -25.45 8.18
N LEU A 169 9.55 -24.58 8.56
CA LEU A 169 9.85 -23.27 9.15
C LEU A 169 9.67 -23.23 10.66
N THR A 170 9.18 -24.32 11.27
CA THR A 170 8.80 -24.34 12.69
C THR A 170 9.97 -24.09 13.63
N SER A 171 11.13 -24.74 13.40
CA SER A 171 12.32 -24.59 14.25
C SER A 171 12.87 -23.16 14.23
N GLU A 172 12.95 -22.55 13.06
CA GLU A 172 13.44 -21.17 12.92
C GLU A 172 12.43 -20.15 13.46
N LEU A 173 11.12 -20.42 13.33
CA LEU A 173 10.07 -19.62 13.94
C LEU A 173 10.13 -19.70 15.47
N GLN A 174 10.30 -20.89 16.05
CA GLN A 174 10.49 -21.05 17.50
C GLN A 174 11.70 -20.25 18.00
N GLN A 175 12.81 -20.28 17.27
CA GLN A 175 13.99 -19.47 17.59
C GLN A 175 13.71 -17.97 17.57
N LEU A 176 12.94 -17.48 16.59
CA LEU A 176 12.56 -16.08 16.49
C LEU A 176 11.53 -15.63 17.54
N MET A 177 10.72 -16.56 18.04
CA MET A 177 9.72 -16.31 19.07
C MET A 177 10.30 -16.40 20.49
N ALA A 178 11.45 -17.07 20.66
CA ALA A 178 12.06 -17.29 21.96
C ALA A 178 12.30 -15.94 22.69
N GLY A 179 11.88 -15.89 23.96
CA GLY A 179 12.00 -14.69 24.81
C GLY A 179 11.04 -13.54 24.50
N LYS A 180 10.15 -13.68 23.51
CA LYS A 180 9.16 -12.66 23.17
C LYS A 180 7.81 -12.94 23.82
N LYS A 181 7.08 -11.86 24.11
CA LYS A 181 5.68 -11.93 24.56
C LYS A 181 4.74 -12.10 23.35
N GLY A 182 3.55 -12.65 23.56
CA GLY A 182 2.56 -12.83 22.50
C GLY A 182 2.22 -11.55 21.72
N SER A 183 2.21 -10.40 22.42
CA SER A 183 1.95 -9.09 21.83
C SER A 183 3.09 -8.51 21.00
N ASP A 184 4.31 -9.08 21.09
CA ASP A 184 5.47 -8.55 20.38
C ASP A 184 5.43 -8.89 18.89
N TYR A 185 6.04 -8.04 18.07
CA TYR A 185 6.21 -8.35 16.65
C TYR A 185 7.18 -9.52 16.47
N LEU A 186 6.82 -10.43 15.58
CA LEU A 186 7.72 -11.54 15.20
C LEU A 186 9.06 -11.01 14.66
N PHE A 187 8.96 -9.99 13.79
CA PHE A 187 10.11 -9.35 13.15
C PHE A 187 10.30 -7.93 13.69
N THR A 188 11.16 -7.79 14.68
CA THR A 188 11.51 -6.49 15.26
C THR A 188 12.49 -5.74 14.36
N SER A 189 12.35 -4.41 14.28
CA SER A 189 13.36 -3.55 13.65
C SER A 189 14.55 -3.41 14.59
N GLU A 190 15.72 -3.79 14.14
CA GLU A 190 16.97 -3.39 14.78
C GLU A 190 17.25 -1.94 14.36
N ARG A 191 16.74 -0.99 15.12
CA ARG A 191 17.27 0.37 15.07
C ARG A 191 18.38 0.42 16.14
N TRP A 192 19.58 0.60 15.65
CA TRP A 192 20.72 1.03 16.44
C TRP A 192 20.53 2.48 16.90
#